data_38bca64734bb43a05d0680658c76f7ff
#
_entry.id   38bca64734bb43a05d0680658c76f7ff
#
_cell.length_a   1.000
_cell.length_b   1.000
_cell.length_c   1.000
_cell.angle_alpha   90.00
_cell.angle_beta   90.00
_cell.angle_gamma   90.00
#
_symmetry.space_group_name_H-M   'P 1'
#
loop_
_entity.id
_entity.type
_entity.pdbx_description
1 polymer ?
#
loop_
_entity_poly.entity_id
_entity_poly.type
_entity_poly.pdbx_seq_one_letter_code
_entity_poly.pdbx_strand_id
1 'polypeptide(L)'
;MQHTRHNNARKLFSEIDLNPQNYLIIHYSCESFYDIKDGHTPRITSIAVYAYATAQTDSFSIHKVAEKSHIQISDIELHYDELEKKMLDEFFTYAKEHSNFFWIHWNMRDINYGFKAIEHRYSVLGGIPYNIPDEKKIDLARQLINCYGVG
;
A
#
# COMPACT_ATOMS: atom_id res chain seq x y z
N MET A 1 -19.86 -24.40 -3.56
CA MET A 1 -18.94 -23.41 -2.95
C MET A 1 -17.96 -22.82 -3.97
N GLN A 2 -17.22 -23.60 -4.71
CA GLN A 2 -16.24 -23.11 -5.70
C GLN A 2 -16.90 -22.32 -6.84
N HIS A 3 -18.00 -22.79 -7.37
CA HIS A 3 -18.77 -22.09 -8.40
C HIS A 3 -19.28 -20.71 -7.95
N THR A 4 -19.73 -20.60 -6.72
CA THR A 4 -20.19 -19.31 -6.13
C THR A 4 -19.03 -18.32 -6.00
N ARG A 5 -17.85 -18.78 -5.55
CA ARG A 5 -16.65 -17.92 -5.45
C ARG A 5 -16.20 -17.41 -6.82
N HIS A 6 -16.20 -18.28 -7.81
CA HIS A 6 -15.87 -17.94 -9.20
C HIS A 6 -16.81 -16.86 -9.74
N ASN A 7 -18.12 -17.04 -9.56
CA ASN A 7 -19.11 -16.06 -10.03
C ASN A 7 -18.98 -14.73 -9.32
N ASN A 8 -18.74 -14.73 -8.01
CA ASN A 8 -18.53 -13.49 -7.23
C ASN A 8 -17.29 -12.74 -7.68
N ALA A 9 -16.19 -13.45 -7.95
CA ALA A 9 -14.96 -12.84 -8.43
C ALA A 9 -15.13 -12.22 -9.81
N ARG A 10 -15.80 -12.94 -10.74
CA ARG A 10 -16.11 -12.39 -12.08
C ARG A 10 -17.02 -11.17 -12.02
N LYS A 11 -18.01 -11.19 -11.14
CA LYS A 11 -18.90 -10.04 -10.92
C LYS A 11 -18.13 -8.83 -10.39
N LEU A 12 -17.20 -9.05 -9.48
CA LEU A 12 -16.33 -7.99 -8.95
C LEU A 12 -15.47 -7.38 -10.07
N PHE A 13 -14.83 -8.19 -10.91
CA PHE A 13 -14.02 -7.68 -12.02
C PHE A 13 -14.85 -6.87 -13.01
N SER A 14 -16.07 -7.32 -13.32
CA SER A 14 -16.99 -6.55 -14.17
C SER A 14 -17.37 -5.22 -13.54
N GLU A 15 -17.60 -5.17 -12.23
CA GLU A 15 -17.91 -3.95 -11.52
C GLU A 15 -16.74 -2.96 -11.51
N ILE A 16 -15.50 -3.45 -11.35
CA ILE A 16 -14.30 -2.62 -11.43
C ILE A 16 -14.19 -1.96 -12.81
N ASP A 17 -14.40 -2.73 -13.88
CA ASP A 17 -14.33 -2.21 -15.25
C ASP A 17 -15.43 -1.21 -15.58
N LEU A 18 -16.62 -1.39 -15.00
CA LEU A 18 -17.76 -0.49 -15.20
C LEU A 18 -17.65 0.80 -14.37
N ASN A 19 -16.95 0.77 -13.25
CA ASN A 19 -16.85 1.89 -12.32
C ASN A 19 -15.38 2.20 -11.95
N PRO A 20 -14.48 2.40 -12.94
CA PRO A 20 -13.05 2.56 -12.68
C PRO A 20 -12.71 3.73 -11.76
N GLN A 21 -13.57 4.75 -11.69
CA GLN A 21 -13.40 5.93 -10.84
C GLN A 21 -13.46 5.63 -9.34
N ASN A 22 -13.87 4.43 -8.94
CA ASN A 22 -14.01 4.05 -7.54
C ASN A 22 -12.80 3.26 -7.01
N TYR A 23 -11.79 2.98 -7.85
CA TYR A 23 -10.74 2.02 -7.52
C TYR A 23 -9.34 2.63 -7.61
N LEU A 24 -8.56 2.38 -6.57
CA LEU A 24 -7.11 2.64 -6.52
C LEU A 24 -6.37 1.31 -6.41
N ILE A 25 -5.18 1.25 -6.99
CA ILE A 25 -4.30 0.08 -6.91
C ILE A 25 -3.05 0.49 -6.15
N ILE A 26 -2.73 -0.20 -5.08
CA ILE A 26 -1.58 0.11 -4.22
C ILE A 26 -0.53 -0.99 -4.27
N HIS A 27 0.73 -0.55 -4.29
CA HIS A 27 1.88 -1.40 -4.04
C HIS A 27 2.92 -0.63 -3.23
N TYR A 28 3.73 -1.32 -2.43
CA TYR A 28 4.81 -0.69 -1.68
C TYR A 28 6.05 -1.56 -1.61
N SER A 29 7.17 -0.94 -1.32
CA SER A 29 8.45 -1.58 -1.11
C SER A 29 8.95 -1.31 0.30
N CYS A 30 9.51 -2.32 0.93
CA CYS A 30 10.12 -2.23 2.24
C CYS A 30 11.40 -3.08 2.28
N GLU A 31 12.17 -2.93 3.37
CA GLU A 31 13.30 -3.80 3.64
C GLU A 31 12.88 -5.26 3.74
N SER A 32 13.76 -6.15 3.35
CA SER A 32 13.57 -7.57 3.56
C SER A 32 13.57 -7.89 5.05
N PHE A 33 12.55 -8.59 5.50
CA PHE A 33 12.44 -9.03 6.89
C PHE A 33 13.63 -9.91 7.32
N TYR A 34 14.23 -10.63 6.36
CA TYR A 34 15.35 -11.53 6.61
C TYR A 34 16.70 -10.82 6.76
N ASP A 35 16.82 -9.59 6.29
CA ASP A 35 18.06 -8.83 6.28
C ASP A 35 18.22 -7.91 7.49
N ILE A 36 17.20 -7.84 8.37
CA ILE A 36 17.22 -7.00 9.55
C ILE A 36 17.99 -7.66 10.68
N LYS A 37 19.18 -7.09 11.02
CA LYS A 37 20.10 -7.67 12.00
C LYS A 37 19.92 -7.12 13.42
N ASP A 38 19.38 -5.90 13.57
CA ASP A 38 19.25 -5.19 14.86
C ASP A 38 17.85 -5.24 15.45
N GLY A 39 16.92 -5.96 14.82
CA GLY A 39 15.56 -6.14 15.31
C GLY A 39 14.63 -4.95 15.12
N HIS A 40 15.02 -3.93 14.34
CA HIS A 40 14.08 -2.86 14.01
C HIS A 40 12.95 -3.38 13.09
N THR A 41 11.83 -2.66 13.03
CA THR A 41 10.76 -2.97 12.08
C THR A 41 11.19 -2.66 10.64
N PRO A 42 10.74 -3.43 9.62
CA PRO A 42 11.10 -3.16 8.22
C PRO A 42 10.79 -1.72 7.81
N ARG A 43 11.81 -1.02 7.34
CA ARG A 43 11.69 0.35 6.85
C ARG A 43 11.00 0.35 5.49
N ILE A 44 10.12 1.30 5.26
CA ILE A 44 9.39 1.46 4.00
C ILE A 44 10.17 2.42 3.10
N THR A 45 10.39 2.03 1.85
CA THR A 45 11.18 2.81 0.89
C THR A 45 10.30 3.61 -0.06
N SER A 46 9.16 3.05 -0.46
CA SER A 46 8.23 3.71 -1.37
C SER A 46 6.84 3.09 -1.33
N ILE A 47 5.85 3.91 -1.64
CA ILE A 47 4.46 3.49 -1.85
C ILE A 47 4.01 4.11 -3.17
N ALA A 48 3.35 3.33 -4.01
CA ALA A 48 2.74 3.79 -5.26
C ALA A 48 1.24 3.50 -5.25
N VAL A 49 0.44 4.49 -5.64
CA VAL A 49 -1.01 4.37 -5.75
C VAL A 49 -1.42 4.78 -7.16
N TYR A 50 -2.01 3.84 -7.88
CA TYR A 50 -2.47 4.01 -9.25
C TYR A 50 -3.99 4.22 -9.28
N ALA A 51 -4.43 5.32 -9.86
CA ALA A 51 -5.85 5.59 -10.06
C ALA A 51 -6.32 4.92 -11.36
N TYR A 52 -7.21 3.94 -11.22
CA TYR A 52 -7.62 3.10 -12.35
C TYR A 52 -8.30 3.91 -13.47
N ALA A 53 -9.14 4.89 -13.12
CA ALA A 53 -9.86 5.69 -14.10
C ALA A 53 -8.98 6.64 -14.92
N THR A 54 -7.97 7.22 -14.30
CA THR A 54 -7.13 8.28 -14.92
C THR A 54 -5.79 7.80 -15.40
N ALA A 55 -5.40 6.56 -15.04
CA ALA A 55 -4.08 5.99 -15.30
C ALA A 55 -2.93 6.82 -14.70
N GLN A 56 -3.20 7.60 -13.66
CA GLN A 56 -2.19 8.39 -12.95
C GLN A 56 -1.69 7.67 -11.72
N THR A 57 -0.38 7.79 -11.47
CA THR A 57 0.24 7.21 -10.28
C THR A 57 0.72 8.32 -9.36
N ASP A 58 0.26 8.30 -8.12
CA ASP A 58 0.84 9.05 -7.02
C ASP A 58 1.87 8.19 -6.32
N SER A 59 3.08 8.70 -6.18
CA SER A 59 4.16 7.97 -5.54
C SER A 59 4.73 8.73 -4.36
N PHE A 60 4.95 7.98 -3.29
CA PHE A 60 5.53 8.42 -2.02
C PHE A 60 6.86 7.69 -1.86
N SER A 61 7.97 8.40 -1.79
CA SER A 61 9.28 7.75 -1.68
C SER A 61 10.25 8.56 -0.84
N ILE A 62 11.20 7.86 -0.23
CA ILE A 62 12.26 8.46 0.56
C ILE A 62 13.03 9.50 -0.27
N HIS A 63 13.36 9.18 -1.52
CA HIS A 63 14.10 10.08 -2.40
C HIS A 63 13.33 11.38 -2.70
N LYS A 64 12.04 11.29 -2.94
CA LYS A 64 11.21 12.49 -3.15
C LYS A 64 11.17 13.40 -1.93
N VAL A 65 11.03 12.81 -0.75
CA VAL A 65 11.01 13.57 0.50
C VAL A 65 12.39 14.18 0.78
N ALA A 66 13.47 13.43 0.53
CA ALA A 66 14.84 13.94 0.66
C ALA A 66 15.09 15.13 -0.27
N GLU A 67 14.67 15.04 -1.51
CA GLU A 67 14.79 16.12 -2.49
C GLU A 67 14.05 17.38 -2.02
N LYS A 68 12.80 17.25 -1.59
CA LYS A 68 11.99 18.35 -1.04
C LYS A 68 12.60 18.97 0.22
N SER A 69 13.28 18.16 1.03
CA SER A 69 13.94 18.57 2.28
C SER A 69 15.37 19.05 2.07
N HIS A 70 15.86 19.10 0.84
CA HIS A 70 17.24 19.46 0.47
C HIS A 70 18.29 18.56 1.15
N ILE A 71 17.97 17.28 1.36
CA ILE A 71 18.88 16.27 1.88
C ILE A 71 19.54 15.53 0.71
N GLN A 72 20.87 15.46 0.72
CA GLN A 72 21.64 14.79 -0.31
C GLN A 72 21.45 13.27 -0.23
N ILE A 73 21.56 12.59 -1.37
CA ILE A 73 21.43 11.12 -1.44
C ILE A 73 22.39 10.43 -0.47
N SER A 74 23.62 10.93 -0.35
CA SER A 74 24.63 10.41 0.58
C SER A 74 24.23 10.49 2.06
N ASP A 75 23.31 11.39 2.40
CA ASP A 75 22.91 11.68 3.77
C ASP A 75 21.56 11.06 4.15
N ILE A 76 20.91 10.39 3.19
CA ILE A 76 19.58 9.78 3.40
C ILE A 76 19.59 8.82 4.60
N GLU A 77 20.61 7.98 4.71
CA GLU A 77 20.67 6.98 5.79
C GLU A 77 20.73 7.63 7.18
N LEU A 78 21.40 8.76 7.32
CA LEU A 78 21.46 9.52 8.58
C LEU A 78 20.11 10.13 8.97
N HIS A 79 19.24 10.40 8.01
CA HIS A 79 17.94 11.04 8.18
C HIS A 79 16.77 10.12 7.88
N TYR A 80 17.00 8.80 7.78
CA TYR A 80 16.02 7.86 7.24
C TYR A 80 14.69 7.89 7.99
N ASP A 81 14.70 7.76 9.30
CA ASP A 81 13.49 7.74 10.12
C ASP A 81 12.68 9.04 10.00
N GLU A 82 13.35 10.18 9.93
CA GLU A 82 12.70 11.48 9.70
C GLU A 82 12.06 11.55 8.32
N LEU A 83 12.78 11.10 7.29
CA LEU A 83 12.30 11.09 5.92
C LEU A 83 11.13 10.11 5.74
N GLU A 84 11.25 8.94 6.32
CA GLU A 84 10.20 7.92 6.30
C GLU A 84 8.93 8.42 7.01
N LYS A 85 9.08 9.08 8.15
CA LYS A 85 7.96 9.70 8.86
C LYS A 85 7.23 10.72 7.97
N LYS A 86 7.96 11.60 7.31
CA LYS A 86 7.38 12.58 6.36
C LYS A 86 6.69 11.91 5.18
N MET A 87 7.30 10.89 4.60
CA MET A 87 6.70 10.12 3.50
C MET A 87 5.39 9.47 3.93
N LEU A 88 5.35 8.88 5.12
CA LEU A 88 4.15 8.23 5.65
C LEU A 88 3.09 9.26 6.10
N ASP A 89 3.49 10.44 6.58
CA ASP A 89 2.56 11.56 6.82
C ASP A 89 1.82 11.93 5.50
N GLU A 90 2.54 12.05 4.40
CA GLU A 90 1.96 12.34 3.08
C GLU A 90 1.04 11.20 2.62
N PHE A 91 1.46 9.96 2.77
CA PHE A 91 0.68 8.79 2.37
C PHE A 91 -0.63 8.66 3.17
N PHE A 92 -0.58 8.75 4.48
CA PHE A 92 -1.79 8.61 5.30
C PHE A 92 -2.75 9.80 5.16
N THR A 93 -2.24 10.99 4.89
CA THR A 93 -3.09 12.14 4.48
C THR A 93 -3.83 11.83 3.18
N TYR A 94 -3.11 11.34 2.17
CA TYR A 94 -3.68 10.89 0.90
C TYR A 94 -4.73 9.80 1.09
N ALA A 95 -4.41 8.78 1.88
CA ALA A 95 -5.33 7.67 2.15
C ALA A 95 -6.64 8.14 2.80
N LYS A 96 -6.56 9.07 3.73
CA LYS A 96 -7.73 9.67 4.39
C LYS A 96 -8.59 10.49 3.41
N GLU A 97 -7.95 11.27 2.55
CA GLU A 97 -8.62 12.04 1.51
C GLU A 97 -9.31 11.16 0.45
N HIS A 98 -8.81 9.93 0.28
CA HIS A 98 -9.36 8.93 -0.65
C HIS A 98 -10.13 7.80 0.07
N SER A 99 -10.75 8.12 1.20
CA SER A 99 -11.50 7.15 2.01
C SER A 99 -12.72 6.56 1.31
N ASN A 100 -13.23 7.22 0.27
CA ASN A 100 -14.37 6.75 -0.53
C ASN A 100 -13.98 5.68 -1.57
N PHE A 101 -12.70 5.52 -1.85
CA PHE A 101 -12.21 4.58 -2.85
C PHE A 101 -12.08 3.16 -2.28
N PHE A 102 -12.18 2.18 -3.17
CA PHE A 102 -11.73 0.82 -2.92
C PHE A 102 -10.25 0.70 -3.27
N TRP A 103 -9.51 -0.06 -2.46
CA TRP A 103 -8.06 -0.24 -2.55
C TRP A 103 -7.76 -1.66 -2.98
N ILE A 104 -7.32 -1.81 -4.23
CA ILE A 104 -6.88 -3.09 -4.79
C ILE A 104 -5.42 -3.29 -4.45
N HIS A 105 -5.09 -4.45 -3.92
CA HIS A 105 -3.72 -4.81 -3.52
C HIS A 105 -3.39 -6.26 -3.89
N TRP A 106 -2.12 -6.61 -3.78
CA TRP A 106 -1.64 -7.96 -4.00
C TRP A 106 -1.05 -8.51 -2.70
N ASN A 107 -1.73 -9.47 -2.07
CA ASN A 107 -1.29 -10.17 -0.85
C ASN A 107 -0.87 -9.25 0.32
N MET A 108 -1.41 -8.04 0.43
CA MET A 108 -1.08 -7.12 1.52
C MET A 108 -1.96 -7.34 2.76
N ARG A 109 -2.23 -8.60 3.10
CA ARG A 109 -3.09 -9.00 4.23
C ARG A 109 -2.31 -9.41 5.47
N ASP A 110 -1.05 -9.72 5.31
CA ASP A 110 -0.21 -10.23 6.38
C ASP A 110 0.22 -9.10 7.32
N ILE A 111 0.40 -9.44 8.61
CA ILE A 111 0.89 -8.50 9.62
C ILE A 111 2.33 -8.04 9.35
N ASN A 112 3.11 -8.89 8.67
CA ASN A 112 4.53 -8.61 8.35
C ASN A 112 4.71 -7.94 6.98
N TYR A 113 3.71 -8.06 6.10
CA TYR A 113 3.72 -7.42 4.79
C TYR A 113 2.29 -7.00 4.41
N GLY A 114 2.03 -5.71 4.40
CA GLY A 114 0.73 -5.18 4.00
C GLY A 114 0.34 -3.92 4.76
N PHE A 115 -0.96 -3.63 4.77
CA PHE A 115 -1.49 -2.42 5.40
C PHE A 115 -1.14 -2.33 6.89
N LYS A 116 -1.22 -3.44 7.62
CA LYS A 116 -0.88 -3.48 9.05
C LYS A 116 0.59 -3.23 9.30
N ALA A 117 1.48 -3.70 8.43
CA ALA A 117 2.91 -3.43 8.52
C ALA A 117 3.20 -1.94 8.30
N ILE A 118 2.56 -1.30 7.33
CA ILE A 118 2.69 0.14 7.08
C ILE A 118 2.18 0.96 8.27
N GLU A 119 1.00 0.63 8.78
CA GLU A 119 0.39 1.27 9.95
C GLU A 119 1.29 1.14 11.18
N HIS A 120 1.82 -0.07 11.43
CA HIS A 120 2.71 -0.33 12.55
C HIS A 120 4.00 0.46 12.44
N ARG A 121 4.64 0.46 11.27
CA ARG A 121 5.87 1.23 11.05
C ARG A 121 5.65 2.72 11.29
N TYR A 122 4.55 3.27 10.81
CA TYR A 122 4.20 4.67 11.04
C TYR A 122 4.00 4.97 12.53
N SER A 123 3.36 4.09 13.26
CA SER A 123 3.18 4.22 14.73
C SER A 123 4.53 4.19 15.47
N VAL A 124 5.45 3.33 15.07
CA VAL A 124 6.83 3.28 15.61
C VAL A 124 7.55 4.61 15.42
N LEU A 125 7.31 5.28 14.30
CA LEU A 125 7.89 6.61 14.01
C LEU A 125 7.14 7.76 14.67
N GLY A 126 6.12 7.49 15.48
CA GLY A 126 5.35 8.49 16.21
C GLY A 126 4.14 9.06 15.48
N GLY A 127 3.75 8.46 14.35
CA GLY A 127 2.57 8.84 13.61
C GLY A 127 1.30 8.15 14.11
N ILE A 128 0.15 8.68 13.71
CA ILE A 128 -1.16 8.07 13.97
C ILE A 128 -1.75 7.67 12.61
N PRO A 129 -1.75 6.36 12.26
CA PRO A 129 -2.20 5.92 10.95
C PRO A 129 -3.70 6.09 10.77
N TYR A 130 -4.10 6.45 9.54
CA TYR A 130 -5.48 6.26 9.10
C TYR A 130 -5.67 4.80 8.71
N ASN A 131 -6.60 4.12 9.35
CA ASN A 131 -6.88 2.72 9.06
C ASN A 131 -7.91 2.61 7.94
N ILE A 132 -7.46 2.16 6.76
CA ILE A 132 -8.36 1.87 5.64
C ILE A 132 -9.27 0.71 6.06
N PRO A 133 -10.61 0.85 6.00
CA PRO A 133 -11.53 -0.22 6.39
C PRO A 133 -11.33 -1.49 5.55
N ASP A 134 -11.46 -2.65 6.18
CA ASP A 134 -11.26 -3.94 5.49
C ASP A 134 -12.25 -4.16 4.34
N GLU A 135 -13.48 -3.65 4.46
CA GLU A 135 -14.49 -3.67 3.39
C GLU A 135 -14.12 -2.84 2.16
N LYS A 136 -13.15 -1.92 2.30
CA LYS A 136 -12.59 -1.13 1.19
C LYS A 136 -11.36 -1.76 0.56
N LYS A 137 -10.87 -2.88 1.06
CA LYS A 137 -9.69 -3.58 0.55
C LYS A 137 -10.07 -4.77 -0.30
N ILE A 138 -9.45 -4.88 -1.48
CA ILE A 138 -9.65 -5.99 -2.42
C ILE A 138 -8.31 -6.64 -2.70
N ASP A 139 -8.16 -7.91 -2.29
CA ASP A 139 -6.96 -8.70 -2.59
C ASP A 139 -7.08 -9.35 -3.96
N LEU A 140 -6.40 -8.78 -4.94
CA LEU A 140 -6.42 -9.26 -6.31
C LEU A 140 -5.91 -10.69 -6.45
N ALA A 141 -4.87 -11.06 -5.71
CA ALA A 141 -4.33 -12.42 -5.73
C ALA A 141 -5.39 -13.44 -5.33
N ARG A 142 -6.16 -13.16 -4.27
CA ARG A 142 -7.25 -14.02 -3.82
C ARG A 142 -8.38 -14.10 -4.85
N GLN A 143 -8.73 -12.99 -5.48
CA GLN A 143 -9.78 -12.97 -6.49
C GLN A 143 -9.39 -13.79 -7.73
N LEU A 144 -8.13 -13.75 -8.14
CA LEU A 144 -7.63 -14.57 -9.25
C LEU A 144 -7.67 -16.08 -8.90
N ILE A 145 -7.33 -16.45 -7.66
CA ILE A 145 -7.49 -17.83 -7.18
C ILE A 145 -8.96 -18.26 -7.24
N ASN A 146 -9.88 -17.39 -6.84
CA ASN A 146 -11.31 -17.67 -6.92
C ASN A 146 -11.80 -17.85 -8.35
N CYS A 147 -11.19 -17.17 -9.32
CA CYS A 147 -11.54 -17.29 -10.74
C CYS A 147 -10.93 -18.51 -11.42
N TYR A 148 -9.66 -18.78 -11.17
CA TYR A 148 -8.86 -19.73 -11.95
C TYR A 148 -8.38 -20.95 -11.17
N GLY A 149 -8.56 -20.95 -9.86
CA GLY A 149 -8.08 -22.01 -8.98
C GLY A 149 -6.59 -21.85 -8.62
N VAL A 150 -6.11 -22.74 -7.78
CA VAL A 150 -4.67 -22.87 -7.49
C VAL A 150 -4.07 -23.78 -8.55
N GLY A 151 -3.10 -23.29 -9.28
CA GLY A 151 -2.31 -24.05 -10.23
C GLY A 151 -1.34 -25.01 -9.55
#